data_6af7bd726ff4b97298d59ce198479ae8
#
_entry.id   6af7bd726ff4b97298d59ce198479ae8
#
_cell.length_a   1.000
_cell.length_b   1.000
_cell.length_c   1.000
_cell.angle_alpha   90.00
_cell.angle_beta   90.00
_cell.angle_gamma   90.00
#
_symmetry.space_group_name_H-M   'P 1'
#
loop_
_entity.id
_entity.type
_entity.pdbx_description
1 polymer ?
#
loop_
_entity_poly.entity_id
_entity_poly.type
_entity_poly.pdbx_seq_one_letter_code
_entity_poly.pdbx_strand_id
1 'polypeptide(L)'
;PRVFVIGAAIGRGGAYMAYHVGRIAARRLGGALVNVDVGWRGGTLFAYETPMQTLPLDRLEHEIAGDDLLICNPSFSPHMFGLRLSCRKLMYVQDFITFRYLDCRFDAYVAVSSVVARFLSATYGIDAPVIPAFIDADACAAFGPPPAARRIAVHLKNDAPEHRAVFEFLKPKIAERCGEVDYLFLSQGRAPHWDFLRQLSGAPFLLNICIAEGFGLVPLEAMAMGRVVAGLDGLGGQDFLRYGQNSLAVPPAQMERVPETVERLLADPALAARLSREAAQTAGAYTHAAFERAWEARLDAFLA
;
A
#
# COMPACT_ATOMS: atom_id res chain seq x y z
N PRO A 1 14.06 4.18 -26.15
CA PRO A 1 13.92 3.25 -25.01
C PRO A 1 12.46 3.09 -24.62
N ARG A 2 12.08 1.88 -24.19
CA ARG A 2 10.77 1.56 -23.65
C ARG A 2 10.87 1.31 -22.14
N VAL A 3 9.76 1.46 -21.43
CA VAL A 3 9.68 1.15 -20.00
C VAL A 3 8.74 -0.03 -19.81
N PHE A 4 9.29 -1.15 -19.38
CA PHE A 4 8.56 -2.36 -19.09
C PHE A 4 8.23 -2.43 -17.60
N VAL A 5 6.95 -2.59 -17.27
CA VAL A 5 6.49 -2.76 -15.90
C VAL A 5 5.81 -4.10 -15.75
N ILE A 6 6.35 -4.98 -14.91
CA ILE A 6 5.78 -6.31 -14.72
C ILE A 6 4.51 -6.21 -13.90
N GLY A 7 3.39 -6.68 -14.48
CA GLY A 7 2.11 -6.73 -13.82
C GLY A 7 1.48 -5.37 -13.53
N ALA A 8 1.80 -4.32 -14.31
CA ALA A 8 1.23 -2.98 -14.11
C ALA A 8 -0.31 -2.96 -14.12
N ALA A 9 -0.94 -3.83 -14.91
CA ALA A 9 -2.40 -3.93 -15.02
C ALA A 9 -3.06 -4.86 -13.99
N ILE A 10 -2.33 -5.38 -13.01
CA ILE A 10 -2.92 -6.14 -11.90
C ILE A 10 -3.76 -5.20 -11.03
N GLY A 11 -5.02 -5.55 -10.77
CA GLY A 11 -5.95 -4.74 -9.97
C GLY A 11 -5.61 -4.69 -8.48
N ARG A 12 -4.39 -4.25 -8.12
CA ARG A 12 -3.91 -4.12 -6.73
C ARG A 12 -3.14 -2.83 -6.54
N GLY A 13 -3.16 -2.28 -5.33
CA GLY A 13 -2.50 -1.01 -5.01
C GLY A 13 -1.01 -0.99 -5.36
N GLY A 14 -0.27 -2.07 -5.08
CA GLY A 14 1.15 -2.16 -5.43
C GLY A 14 1.41 -2.10 -6.95
N ALA A 15 0.59 -2.77 -7.75
CA ALA A 15 0.69 -2.72 -9.21
C ALA A 15 0.35 -1.32 -9.75
N TYR A 16 -0.66 -0.68 -9.15
CA TYR A 16 -1.03 0.70 -9.49
C TYR A 16 0.10 1.68 -9.19
N MET A 17 0.79 1.53 -8.07
CA MET A 17 2.00 2.32 -7.77
C MET A 17 3.11 2.07 -8.82
N ALA A 18 3.36 0.80 -9.18
CA ALA A 18 4.36 0.45 -10.20
C ALA A 18 4.01 1.03 -11.58
N TYR A 19 2.72 1.05 -11.96
CA TYR A 19 2.23 1.74 -13.16
C TYR A 19 2.61 3.23 -13.15
N HIS A 20 2.38 3.94 -12.04
CA HIS A 20 2.73 5.35 -11.93
C HIS A 20 4.25 5.58 -12.03
N VAL A 21 5.06 4.72 -11.42
CA VAL A 21 6.53 4.76 -11.61
C VAL A 21 6.90 4.58 -13.07
N GLY A 22 6.29 3.60 -13.75
CA GLY A 22 6.51 3.35 -15.16
C GLY A 22 6.12 4.55 -16.05
N ARG A 23 4.98 5.20 -15.74
CA ARG A 23 4.53 6.41 -16.44
C ARG A 23 5.50 7.57 -16.28
N ILE A 24 6.02 7.78 -15.08
CA ILE A 24 7.02 8.82 -14.80
C ILE A 24 8.31 8.52 -15.57
N ALA A 25 8.78 7.27 -15.52
CA ALA A 25 9.98 6.83 -16.24
C ALA A 25 9.84 6.96 -17.76
N ALA A 26 8.69 6.57 -18.32
CA ALA A 26 8.43 6.69 -19.76
C ALA A 26 8.46 8.16 -20.24
N ARG A 27 7.89 9.08 -19.46
CA ARG A 27 7.98 10.52 -19.75
C ARG A 27 9.42 11.02 -19.71
N ARG A 28 10.21 10.60 -18.72
CA ARG A 28 11.62 11.03 -18.56
C ARG A 28 12.50 10.50 -19.71
N LEU A 29 12.24 9.31 -20.18
CA LEU A 29 12.99 8.69 -21.29
C LEU A 29 12.47 9.06 -22.68
N GLY A 30 11.32 9.75 -22.78
CA GLY A 30 10.65 10.02 -24.05
C GLY A 30 10.19 8.74 -24.75
N GLY A 31 9.86 7.69 -23.97
CA GLY A 31 9.57 6.35 -24.46
C GLY A 31 8.15 5.88 -24.18
N ALA A 32 7.83 4.67 -24.65
CA ALA A 32 6.53 4.03 -24.43
C ALA A 32 6.51 3.21 -23.14
N LEU A 33 5.35 3.20 -22.47
CA LEU A 33 5.07 2.32 -21.32
C LEU A 33 4.51 0.98 -21.82
N VAL A 34 5.12 -0.11 -21.37
CA VAL A 34 4.72 -1.49 -21.72
C VAL A 34 4.34 -2.24 -20.44
N ASN A 35 3.11 -2.70 -20.36
CA ASN A 35 2.69 -3.64 -19.32
C ASN A 35 3.15 -5.06 -19.68
N VAL A 36 3.90 -5.70 -18.82
CA VAL A 36 4.22 -7.13 -18.96
C VAL A 36 3.13 -7.95 -18.30
N ASP A 37 2.30 -8.61 -19.12
CA ASP A 37 1.15 -9.41 -18.64
C ASP A 37 1.62 -10.72 -17.99
N VAL A 38 1.24 -10.89 -16.76
CA VAL A 38 1.53 -12.08 -15.93
C VAL A 38 0.35 -13.05 -15.87
N GLY A 39 -0.60 -12.91 -16.76
CA GLY A 39 -1.78 -13.78 -16.80
C GLY A 39 -2.83 -13.48 -15.73
N TRP A 40 -2.82 -12.29 -15.12
CA TRP A 40 -3.85 -11.88 -14.19
C TRP A 40 -5.23 -11.80 -14.85
N ARG A 41 -6.24 -12.44 -14.24
CA ARG A 41 -7.63 -12.48 -14.75
C ARG A 41 -8.63 -11.82 -13.80
N GLY A 42 -8.15 -11.10 -12.78
CA GLY A 42 -9.00 -10.28 -11.92
C GLY A 42 -9.40 -8.96 -12.60
N GLY A 43 -10.43 -8.30 -12.06
CA GLY A 43 -10.82 -6.96 -12.54
C GLY A 43 -9.78 -5.90 -12.21
N THR A 44 -9.81 -4.79 -12.96
CA THR A 44 -9.04 -3.58 -12.64
C THR A 44 -9.78 -2.81 -11.54
N LEU A 45 -9.09 -2.55 -10.41
CA LEU A 45 -9.64 -1.75 -9.32
C LEU A 45 -9.44 -0.24 -9.56
N PHE A 46 -8.45 0.12 -10.37
CA PHE A 46 -8.02 1.50 -10.60
C PHE A 46 -8.19 1.90 -12.07
N ALA A 47 -8.40 3.18 -12.32
CA ALA A 47 -8.40 3.75 -13.66
C ALA A 47 -6.95 4.03 -14.12
N TYR A 48 -6.63 3.60 -15.34
CA TYR A 48 -5.33 3.84 -15.98
C TYR A 48 -5.49 4.93 -17.05
N GLU A 49 -4.84 6.08 -16.83
CA GLU A 49 -4.97 7.25 -17.71
C GLU A 49 -4.14 7.13 -18.99
N THR A 50 -3.02 6.40 -18.94
CA THR A 50 -2.12 6.23 -20.08
C THR A 50 -2.32 4.87 -20.73
N PRO A 51 -2.61 4.80 -22.02
CA PRO A 51 -2.63 3.53 -22.74
C PRO A 51 -1.31 2.79 -22.61
N MET A 52 -1.37 1.51 -22.29
CA MET A 52 -0.20 0.64 -22.20
C MET A 52 -0.24 -0.38 -23.34
N GLN A 53 0.87 -0.51 -24.05
CA GLN A 53 1.10 -1.71 -24.83
C GLN A 53 1.20 -2.90 -23.89
N THR A 54 0.72 -4.07 -24.28
CA THR A 54 0.79 -5.26 -23.45
C THR A 54 1.64 -6.32 -24.11
N LEU A 55 2.59 -6.86 -23.35
CA LEU A 55 3.49 -7.92 -23.77
C LEU A 55 3.36 -9.11 -22.81
N PRO A 56 3.15 -10.36 -23.29
CA PRO A 56 3.20 -11.54 -22.42
C PRO A 56 4.58 -11.72 -21.76
N LEU A 57 4.59 -12.22 -20.52
CA LEU A 57 5.81 -12.36 -19.71
C LEU A 57 6.86 -13.26 -20.39
N ASP A 58 6.43 -14.32 -21.07
CA ASP A 58 7.31 -15.25 -21.80
C ASP A 58 8.00 -14.62 -23.01
N ARG A 59 7.50 -13.47 -23.49
CA ARG A 59 8.11 -12.71 -24.58
C ARG A 59 9.11 -11.67 -24.11
N LEU A 60 9.14 -11.34 -22.83
CA LEU A 60 9.93 -10.22 -22.27
C LEU A 60 11.41 -10.29 -22.69
N GLU A 61 12.05 -11.45 -22.55
CA GLU A 61 13.48 -11.61 -22.82
C GLU A 61 13.85 -11.47 -24.31
N HIS A 62 12.87 -11.72 -25.18
CA HIS A 62 13.07 -11.56 -26.63
C HIS A 62 12.83 -10.14 -27.13
N GLU A 63 12.05 -9.37 -26.37
CA GLU A 63 11.58 -8.05 -26.79
C GLU A 63 12.35 -6.89 -26.15
N ILE A 64 12.88 -7.11 -24.92
CA ILE A 64 13.56 -6.05 -24.17
C ILE A 64 14.97 -5.82 -24.69
N ALA A 65 15.31 -4.57 -24.98
CA ALA A 65 16.62 -4.16 -25.48
C ALA A 65 17.51 -3.58 -24.38
N GLY A 66 18.80 -3.47 -24.61
CA GLY A 66 19.77 -2.99 -23.62
C GLY A 66 19.56 -1.53 -23.17
N ASP A 67 18.92 -0.70 -23.97
CA ASP A 67 18.59 0.69 -23.67
C ASP A 67 17.20 0.88 -23.03
N ASP A 68 16.43 -0.20 -22.91
CA ASP A 68 15.13 -0.21 -22.22
C ASP A 68 15.29 -0.20 -20.69
N LEU A 69 14.21 0.09 -19.97
CA LEU A 69 14.12 0.03 -18.51
C LEU A 69 13.11 -1.02 -18.08
N LEU A 70 13.52 -1.93 -17.20
CA LEU A 70 12.61 -2.84 -16.51
C LEU A 70 12.30 -2.33 -15.10
N ILE A 71 11.01 -2.22 -14.77
CA ILE A 71 10.51 -1.98 -13.41
C ILE A 71 9.80 -3.25 -12.93
N CYS A 72 10.24 -3.75 -11.77
CA CYS A 72 9.78 -5.01 -11.22
C CYS A 72 9.46 -4.89 -9.73
N ASN A 73 8.67 -5.80 -9.21
CA ASN A 73 8.50 -6.02 -7.78
C ASN A 73 9.11 -7.38 -7.38
N PRO A 74 9.41 -7.61 -6.09
CA PRO A 74 10.16 -8.79 -5.66
C PRO A 74 9.42 -10.13 -5.84
N SER A 75 8.11 -10.15 -6.07
CA SER A 75 7.37 -11.39 -6.36
C SER A 75 7.87 -12.10 -7.62
N PHE A 76 8.56 -11.38 -8.51
CA PHE A 76 9.16 -11.92 -9.72
C PHE A 76 10.66 -12.25 -9.58
N SER A 77 11.22 -12.18 -8.38
CA SER A 77 12.62 -12.59 -8.13
C SER A 77 12.96 -14.00 -8.62
N PRO A 78 12.05 -15.01 -8.59
CA PRO A 78 12.34 -16.33 -9.15
C PRO A 78 12.71 -16.35 -10.63
N HIS A 79 12.35 -15.35 -11.40
CA HIS A 79 12.74 -15.25 -12.82
C HIS A 79 14.20 -14.85 -13.03
N MET A 80 14.89 -14.36 -11.99
CA MET A 80 16.29 -13.93 -12.03
C MET A 80 16.58 -12.93 -13.17
N PHE A 81 15.71 -11.99 -13.39
CA PHE A 81 15.86 -10.97 -14.44
C PHE A 81 17.11 -10.11 -14.25
N GLY A 82 17.57 -9.97 -13.01
CA GLY A 82 18.82 -9.28 -12.69
C GLY A 82 20.03 -9.90 -13.36
N LEU A 83 20.06 -11.23 -13.53
CA LEU A 83 21.12 -11.98 -14.20
C LEU A 83 20.87 -12.15 -15.70
N ARG A 84 19.60 -12.26 -16.11
CA ARG A 84 19.23 -12.70 -17.46
C ARG A 84 19.10 -11.55 -18.47
N LEU A 85 18.83 -10.34 -17.99
CA LEU A 85 18.57 -9.18 -18.86
C LEU A 85 19.73 -8.17 -18.79
N SER A 86 20.09 -7.61 -19.94
CA SER A 86 21.16 -6.62 -20.07
C SER A 86 20.67 -5.17 -19.94
N CYS A 87 19.34 -4.93 -19.94
CA CYS A 87 18.75 -3.60 -19.78
C CYS A 87 18.97 -3.04 -18.36
N ARG A 88 18.67 -1.76 -18.14
CA ARG A 88 18.59 -1.18 -16.80
C ARG A 88 17.40 -1.76 -16.03
N LYS A 89 17.59 -2.07 -14.75
CA LYS A 89 16.60 -2.76 -13.93
C LYS A 89 16.43 -2.06 -12.59
N LEU A 90 15.19 -1.69 -12.28
CA LEU A 90 14.80 -1.07 -11.00
C LEU A 90 13.77 -1.96 -10.29
N MET A 91 14.02 -2.27 -9.02
CA MET A 91 13.09 -3.02 -8.19
C MET A 91 12.41 -2.10 -7.19
N TYR A 92 11.08 -1.97 -7.28
CA TYR A 92 10.27 -1.29 -6.29
C TYR A 92 9.74 -2.29 -5.27
N VAL A 93 10.35 -2.30 -4.09
CA VAL A 93 10.04 -3.27 -3.03
C VAL A 93 8.91 -2.72 -2.17
N GLN A 94 7.72 -3.28 -2.34
CA GLN A 94 6.49 -2.80 -1.73
C GLN A 94 5.99 -3.64 -0.56
N ASP A 95 6.64 -4.76 -0.29
CA ASP A 95 6.42 -5.59 0.88
C ASP A 95 7.65 -6.47 1.17
N PHE A 96 7.57 -7.30 2.22
CA PHE A 96 8.61 -8.23 2.63
C PHE A 96 8.06 -9.64 2.92
N ILE A 97 6.82 -9.92 2.50
CA ILE A 97 6.11 -11.17 2.79
C ILE A 97 5.71 -11.98 1.54
N THR A 98 5.71 -11.35 0.35
CA THR A 98 5.23 -12.00 -0.89
C THR A 98 6.32 -12.75 -1.65
N PHE A 99 7.56 -12.71 -1.18
CA PHE A 99 8.69 -13.38 -1.83
C PHE A 99 9.55 -14.14 -0.83
N ARG A 100 10.17 -15.24 -1.29
CA ARG A 100 11.06 -16.08 -0.45
C ARG A 100 12.50 -15.58 -0.45
N TYR A 101 12.94 -15.00 -1.55
CA TYR A 101 14.28 -14.42 -1.74
C TYR A 101 14.20 -13.28 -2.74
N LEU A 102 15.16 -12.38 -2.67
CA LEU A 102 15.27 -11.22 -3.55
C LEU A 102 16.24 -11.52 -4.68
N ASP A 103 15.92 -11.06 -5.89
CA ASP A 103 16.91 -10.96 -6.96
C ASP A 103 17.83 -9.77 -6.69
N CYS A 104 19.01 -10.04 -6.12
CA CYS A 104 19.97 -9.03 -5.69
C CYS A 104 20.85 -8.47 -6.83
N ARG A 105 20.46 -8.70 -8.10
CA ARG A 105 21.23 -8.27 -9.28
C ARG A 105 20.52 -7.19 -10.10
N PHE A 106 19.57 -6.49 -9.48
CA PHE A 106 19.01 -5.27 -10.05
C PHE A 106 19.97 -4.10 -9.84
N ASP A 107 19.89 -3.11 -10.74
CA ASP A 107 20.80 -1.95 -10.71
C ASP A 107 20.37 -0.91 -9.68
N ALA A 108 19.08 -0.92 -9.29
CA ALA A 108 18.54 -0.06 -8.23
C ALA A 108 17.38 -0.72 -7.48
N TYR A 109 17.27 -0.38 -6.20
CA TYR A 109 16.17 -0.76 -5.31
C TYR A 109 15.57 0.49 -4.69
N VAL A 110 14.25 0.48 -4.53
CA VAL A 110 13.50 1.52 -3.83
C VAL A 110 12.51 0.84 -2.90
N ALA A 111 12.46 1.25 -1.65
CA ALA A 111 11.55 0.72 -0.64
C ALA A 111 10.30 1.60 -0.50
N VAL A 112 9.14 1.00 -0.27
CA VAL A 112 7.88 1.74 -0.06
C VAL A 112 7.79 2.35 1.35
N SER A 113 8.55 1.83 2.31
CA SER A 113 8.52 2.27 3.71
C SER A 113 9.87 2.06 4.41
N SER A 114 10.04 2.71 5.55
CA SER A 114 11.24 2.55 6.37
C SER A 114 11.42 1.12 6.90
N VAL A 115 10.32 0.41 7.15
CA VAL A 115 10.34 -1.00 7.55
C VAL A 115 10.88 -1.87 6.42
N VAL A 116 10.42 -1.66 5.19
CA VAL A 116 10.92 -2.40 4.01
C VAL A 116 12.39 -2.07 3.76
N ALA A 117 12.80 -0.81 3.87
CA ALA A 117 14.20 -0.41 3.72
C ALA A 117 15.10 -1.09 4.77
N ARG A 118 14.69 -1.09 6.04
CA ARG A 118 15.43 -1.80 7.11
C ARG A 118 15.52 -3.31 6.86
N PHE A 119 14.43 -3.92 6.39
CA PHE A 119 14.43 -5.34 6.03
C PHE A 119 15.44 -5.63 4.91
N LEU A 120 15.49 -4.81 3.85
CA LEU A 120 16.44 -4.96 2.75
C LEU A 120 17.88 -4.81 3.22
N SER A 121 18.18 -3.81 4.04
CA SER A 121 19.50 -3.58 4.60
C SER A 121 19.93 -4.73 5.51
N ALA A 122 19.07 -5.15 6.45
CA ALA A 122 19.40 -6.18 7.42
C ALA A 122 19.53 -7.58 6.81
N THR A 123 18.72 -7.90 5.77
CA THR A 123 18.64 -9.26 5.21
C THR A 123 19.55 -9.43 4.00
N TYR A 124 19.69 -8.41 3.16
CA TYR A 124 20.38 -8.49 1.87
C TYR A 124 21.55 -7.52 1.74
N GLY A 125 21.79 -6.66 2.73
CA GLY A 125 22.85 -5.62 2.66
C GLY A 125 22.57 -4.55 1.60
N ILE A 126 21.28 -4.32 1.27
CA ILE A 126 20.87 -3.38 0.22
C ILE A 126 20.33 -2.11 0.87
N ASP A 127 21.00 -0.98 0.64
CA ASP A 127 20.50 0.34 1.01
C ASP A 127 19.53 0.85 -0.06
N ALA A 128 18.24 0.86 0.27
CA ALA A 128 17.20 1.32 -0.61
C ALA A 128 16.60 2.64 -0.09
N PRO A 129 16.57 3.72 -0.90
CA PRO A 129 15.85 4.93 -0.53
C PRO A 129 14.36 4.62 -0.37
N VAL A 130 13.70 5.37 0.53
CA VAL A 130 12.27 5.21 0.78
C VAL A 130 11.49 6.21 -0.07
N ILE A 131 10.59 5.70 -0.92
CA ILE A 131 9.58 6.51 -1.60
C ILE A 131 8.22 5.88 -1.28
N PRO A 132 7.44 6.51 -0.40
CA PRO A 132 6.15 5.99 0.04
C PRO A 132 5.13 5.99 -1.10
N ALA A 133 4.14 5.12 -1.00
CA ALA A 133 2.98 5.15 -1.88
C ALA A 133 2.14 6.42 -1.64
N PHE A 134 1.27 6.75 -2.58
CA PHE A 134 0.32 7.86 -2.45
C PHE A 134 -1.11 7.35 -2.36
N ILE A 135 -2.01 8.23 -1.94
CA ILE A 135 -3.46 8.04 -1.98
C ILE A 135 -4.11 9.15 -2.81
N ASP A 136 -5.30 8.89 -3.31
CA ASP A 136 -6.16 9.90 -3.90
C ASP A 136 -6.89 10.66 -2.77
N ALA A 137 -6.22 11.72 -2.27
CA ALA A 137 -6.73 12.50 -1.15
C ALA A 137 -8.04 13.24 -1.51
N ASP A 138 -8.20 13.67 -2.77
CA ASP A 138 -9.41 14.34 -3.24
C ASP A 138 -10.60 13.37 -3.29
N ALA A 139 -10.38 12.16 -3.80
CA ALA A 139 -11.39 11.10 -3.76
C ALA A 139 -11.77 10.73 -2.32
N CYS A 140 -10.83 10.67 -1.41
CA CYS A 140 -11.09 10.42 0.02
C CYS A 140 -11.89 11.58 0.65
N ALA A 141 -11.54 12.83 0.38
CA ALA A 141 -12.21 14.02 0.92
C ALA A 141 -13.67 14.16 0.45
N ALA A 142 -13.99 13.63 -0.74
CA ALA A 142 -15.34 13.67 -1.31
C ALA A 142 -16.41 12.95 -0.45
N PHE A 143 -16.00 12.06 0.45
CA PHE A 143 -16.92 11.33 1.34
C PHE A 143 -17.34 12.12 2.60
N GLY A 144 -16.81 13.32 2.80
CA GLY A 144 -17.19 14.18 3.91
C GLY A 144 -16.76 13.67 5.30
N PRO A 145 -17.26 14.32 6.37
CA PRO A 145 -16.86 14.01 7.74
C PRO A 145 -17.32 12.60 8.17
N PRO A 146 -16.65 12.03 9.19
CA PRO A 146 -17.04 10.74 9.74
C PRO A 146 -18.50 10.73 10.25
N PRO A 147 -19.26 9.64 10.00
CA PRO A 147 -20.61 9.52 10.54
C PRO A 147 -20.62 9.44 12.08
N ALA A 148 -21.66 10.00 12.70
CA ALA A 148 -21.88 9.87 14.14
C ALA A 148 -22.48 8.49 14.45
N ALA A 149 -21.65 7.45 14.49
CA ALA A 149 -22.09 6.06 14.71
C ALA A 149 -21.10 5.28 15.57
N ARG A 150 -21.61 4.30 16.33
CA ARG A 150 -20.79 3.29 17.05
C ARG A 150 -20.45 2.12 16.14
N ARG A 151 -19.95 2.43 14.95
CA ARG A 151 -19.60 1.46 13.92
C ARG A 151 -18.11 1.45 13.69
N ILE A 152 -17.54 0.28 13.47
CA ILE A 152 -16.12 0.07 13.19
C ILE A 152 -15.99 -0.67 11.87
N ALA A 153 -15.31 -0.08 10.88
CA ALA A 153 -14.92 -0.77 9.68
C ALA A 153 -13.80 -1.77 10.00
N VAL A 154 -13.89 -2.97 9.45
CA VAL A 154 -12.87 -4.03 9.62
C VAL A 154 -12.37 -4.43 8.24
N HIS A 155 -11.06 -4.31 8.03
CA HIS A 155 -10.44 -4.69 6.78
C HIS A 155 -9.81 -6.08 6.87
N LEU A 156 -10.50 -7.08 6.31
CA LEU A 156 -9.99 -8.43 6.12
C LEU A 156 -9.22 -8.52 4.80
N LYS A 157 -7.96 -8.09 4.79
CA LYS A 157 -7.14 -8.03 3.58
C LYS A 157 -7.10 -9.38 2.86
N ASN A 158 -7.62 -9.43 1.62
CA ASN A 158 -7.74 -10.63 0.78
C ASN A 158 -8.53 -11.80 1.42
N ASP A 159 -9.35 -11.53 2.42
CA ASP A 159 -10.03 -12.57 3.24
C ASP A 159 -9.06 -13.63 3.80
N ALA A 160 -7.84 -13.21 4.09
CA ALA A 160 -6.78 -14.10 4.53
C ALA A 160 -7.10 -14.73 5.90
N PRO A 161 -6.82 -16.05 6.07
CA PRO A 161 -7.14 -16.77 7.31
C PRO A 161 -6.52 -16.15 8.56
N GLU A 162 -5.31 -15.61 8.45
CA GLU A 162 -4.61 -14.94 9.55
C GLU A 162 -5.34 -13.67 10.01
N HIS A 163 -5.89 -12.87 9.10
CA HIS A 163 -6.66 -11.68 9.49
C HIS A 163 -7.98 -12.07 10.15
N ARG A 164 -8.63 -13.10 9.66
CA ARG A 164 -9.83 -13.66 10.29
C ARG A 164 -9.53 -14.17 11.70
N ALA A 165 -8.44 -14.90 11.88
CA ALA A 165 -8.01 -15.39 13.20
C ALA A 165 -7.73 -14.24 14.18
N VAL A 166 -7.06 -13.17 13.74
CA VAL A 166 -6.84 -11.96 14.56
C VAL A 166 -8.17 -11.32 14.96
N PHE A 167 -9.11 -11.18 14.02
CA PHE A 167 -10.42 -10.61 14.33
C PHE A 167 -11.20 -11.45 15.35
N GLU A 168 -11.26 -12.77 15.15
CA GLU A 168 -11.95 -13.68 16.08
C GLU A 168 -11.30 -13.72 17.47
N PHE A 169 -10.01 -13.51 17.56
CA PHE A 169 -9.30 -13.36 18.85
C PHE A 169 -9.63 -12.04 19.55
N LEU A 170 -9.74 -10.94 18.79
CA LEU A 170 -9.98 -9.60 19.35
C LEU A 170 -11.45 -9.34 19.68
N LYS A 171 -12.38 -9.83 18.86
CA LYS A 171 -13.81 -9.55 18.93
C LYS A 171 -14.42 -9.77 20.33
N PRO A 172 -14.25 -10.94 21.00
CA PRO A 172 -14.82 -11.15 22.33
C PRO A 172 -14.21 -10.22 23.39
N LYS A 173 -12.92 -9.91 23.28
CA LYS A 173 -12.23 -9.00 24.21
C LYS A 173 -12.69 -7.54 24.05
N ILE A 174 -13.00 -7.13 22.82
CA ILE A 174 -13.61 -5.82 22.55
C ILE A 174 -15.03 -5.80 23.09
N ALA A 175 -15.83 -6.86 22.89
CA ALA A 175 -17.19 -6.93 23.38
C ALA A 175 -17.25 -6.91 24.91
N GLU A 176 -16.30 -7.53 25.61
CA GLU A 176 -16.20 -7.49 27.08
C GLU A 176 -16.02 -6.06 27.60
N ARG A 177 -15.25 -5.22 26.92
CA ARG A 177 -14.97 -3.83 27.32
C ARG A 177 -16.01 -2.82 26.84
N CYS A 178 -16.50 -3.02 25.63
CA CYS A 178 -17.29 -2.01 24.91
C CYS A 178 -18.79 -2.35 24.82
N GLY A 179 -19.18 -3.57 25.18
CA GLY A 179 -20.48 -4.12 24.85
C GLY A 179 -20.58 -4.45 23.35
N GLU A 180 -21.79 -4.48 22.83
CA GLU A 180 -22.04 -4.76 21.42
C GLU A 180 -21.49 -3.63 20.52
N VAL A 181 -20.77 -4.01 19.47
CA VAL A 181 -20.18 -3.11 18.47
C VAL A 181 -20.66 -3.53 17.09
N ASP A 182 -21.11 -2.56 16.30
CA ASP A 182 -21.49 -2.79 14.90
C ASP A 182 -20.22 -2.83 14.02
N TYR A 183 -19.97 -3.98 13.39
CA TYR A 183 -18.82 -4.17 12.52
C TYR A 183 -19.22 -4.10 11.05
N LEU A 184 -18.59 -3.18 10.30
CA LEU A 184 -18.69 -3.06 8.86
C LEU A 184 -17.49 -3.76 8.21
N PHE A 185 -17.68 -4.96 7.69
CA PHE A 185 -16.63 -5.66 6.98
C PHE A 185 -16.43 -5.07 5.58
N LEU A 186 -15.21 -4.64 5.31
CA LEU A 186 -14.84 -4.09 4.01
C LEU A 186 -14.54 -5.23 3.05
N SER A 187 -15.28 -5.28 1.94
CA SER A 187 -15.04 -6.25 0.88
C SER A 187 -13.90 -5.76 -0.01
N GLN A 188 -12.77 -6.47 0.00
CA GLN A 188 -11.75 -6.33 -1.04
C GLN A 188 -12.00 -7.35 -2.14
N GLY A 189 -11.97 -6.91 -3.37
CA GLY A 189 -11.90 -7.88 -4.41
C GLY A 189 -12.21 -7.37 -5.82
N ARG A 190 -13.43 -7.29 -6.28
CA ARG A 190 -13.75 -7.09 -7.70
C ARG A 190 -14.46 -5.77 -8.00
N ALA A 191 -14.74 -4.99 -6.96
CA ALA A 191 -15.38 -3.69 -7.10
C ALA A 191 -14.34 -2.61 -7.42
N PRO A 192 -14.71 -1.55 -8.14
CA PRO A 192 -13.88 -0.38 -8.33
C PRO A 192 -13.40 0.19 -6.98
N HIS A 193 -12.21 0.77 -6.96
CA HIS A 193 -11.61 1.35 -5.74
C HIS A 193 -12.54 2.38 -5.06
N TRP A 194 -13.31 3.15 -5.85
CA TRP A 194 -14.33 4.06 -5.36
C TRP A 194 -15.40 3.39 -4.48
N ASP A 195 -15.83 2.19 -4.86
CA ASP A 195 -16.83 1.44 -4.07
C ASP A 195 -16.26 0.95 -2.75
N PHE A 196 -14.98 0.60 -2.72
CA PHE A 196 -14.26 0.29 -1.49
C PHE A 196 -14.16 1.52 -0.57
N LEU A 197 -13.78 2.69 -1.11
CA LEU A 197 -13.74 3.94 -0.35
C LEU A 197 -15.13 4.31 0.20
N ARG A 198 -16.19 4.10 -0.59
CA ARG A 198 -17.58 4.31 -0.13
C ARG A 198 -17.94 3.41 1.05
N GLN A 199 -17.55 2.14 1.03
CA GLN A 199 -17.75 1.25 2.17
C GLN A 199 -16.98 1.75 3.40
N LEU A 200 -15.69 2.06 3.24
CA LEU A 200 -14.84 2.59 4.30
C LEU A 200 -15.43 3.86 4.92
N SER A 201 -16.03 4.73 4.11
CA SER A 201 -16.66 5.97 4.58
C SER A 201 -17.87 5.74 5.50
N GLY A 202 -18.47 4.54 5.50
CA GLY A 202 -19.64 4.18 6.30
C GLY A 202 -19.38 3.99 7.81
N ALA A 203 -18.13 4.13 8.27
CA ALA A 203 -17.78 4.03 9.68
C ALA A 203 -16.83 5.15 10.11
N PRO A 204 -16.91 5.66 11.35
CA PRO A 204 -16.00 6.67 11.87
C PRO A 204 -14.61 6.12 12.23
N PHE A 205 -14.51 4.82 12.42
CA PHE A 205 -13.30 4.13 12.88
C PHE A 205 -12.94 2.98 11.94
N LEU A 206 -11.63 2.76 11.77
CA LEU A 206 -11.07 1.59 11.11
C LEU A 206 -10.33 0.74 12.17
N LEU A 207 -10.74 -0.51 12.33
CA LEU A 207 -9.95 -1.52 13.01
C LEU A 207 -9.02 -2.19 11.99
N ASN A 208 -7.75 -1.80 11.99
CA ASN A 208 -6.74 -2.46 11.19
C ASN A 208 -6.23 -3.70 11.92
N ILE A 209 -6.40 -4.86 11.31
CA ILE A 209 -6.00 -6.16 11.86
C ILE A 209 -4.90 -6.83 11.04
N CYS A 210 -4.31 -6.10 10.09
CA CYS A 210 -3.19 -6.59 9.30
C CYS A 210 -1.94 -6.70 10.17
N ILE A 211 -1.39 -7.92 10.28
CA ILE A 211 -0.18 -8.18 11.10
C ILE A 211 1.05 -7.64 10.40
N ALA A 212 1.14 -7.82 9.08
CA ALA A 212 2.31 -7.43 8.30
C ALA A 212 1.90 -6.96 6.91
N GLU A 213 2.34 -5.77 6.56
CA GLU A 213 2.24 -5.19 5.23
C GLU A 213 3.38 -4.20 4.99
N GLY A 214 3.71 -3.96 3.73
CA GLY A 214 4.84 -3.10 3.42
C GLY A 214 4.58 -1.62 3.63
N PHE A 215 3.31 -1.15 3.55
CA PHE A 215 2.98 0.27 3.73
C PHE A 215 1.66 0.50 4.46
N GLY A 216 0.52 0.08 3.91
CA GLY A 216 -0.79 0.29 4.53
C GLY A 216 -1.63 1.36 3.86
N LEU A 217 -2.03 1.15 2.60
CA LEU A 217 -2.88 2.11 1.88
C LEU A 217 -4.24 2.30 2.56
N VAL A 218 -4.89 1.22 3.00
CA VAL A 218 -6.23 1.30 3.60
C VAL A 218 -6.26 2.12 4.90
N PRO A 219 -5.36 1.93 5.87
CA PRO A 219 -5.24 2.84 7.00
C PRO A 219 -5.01 4.30 6.59
N LEU A 220 -4.17 4.54 5.59
CA LEU A 220 -3.87 5.90 5.13
C LEU A 220 -5.08 6.57 4.45
N GLU A 221 -5.85 5.82 3.65
CA GLU A 221 -7.12 6.27 3.05
C GLU A 221 -8.16 6.59 4.12
N ALA A 222 -8.27 5.74 5.15
CA ALA A 222 -9.13 6.01 6.30
C ALA A 222 -8.75 7.33 6.99
N MET A 223 -7.45 7.57 7.21
CA MET A 223 -6.94 8.82 7.79
C MET A 223 -7.28 10.03 6.90
N ALA A 224 -7.12 9.92 5.59
CA ALA A 224 -7.47 10.99 4.65
C ALA A 224 -8.96 11.37 4.69
N MET A 225 -9.82 10.40 4.97
CA MET A 225 -11.25 10.63 5.19
C MET A 225 -11.57 11.16 6.61
N GLY A 226 -10.57 11.38 7.47
CA GLY A 226 -10.76 11.73 8.86
C GLY A 226 -11.25 10.58 9.74
N ARG A 227 -11.15 9.33 9.29
CA ARG A 227 -11.48 8.14 10.12
C ARG A 227 -10.29 7.83 11.01
N VAL A 228 -10.55 7.48 12.27
CA VAL A 228 -9.49 7.14 13.21
C VAL A 228 -9.14 5.67 13.10
N VAL A 229 -7.84 5.39 12.94
CA VAL A 229 -7.33 4.02 12.89
C VAL A 229 -6.98 3.55 14.29
N ALA A 230 -7.54 2.39 14.68
CA ALA A 230 -7.13 1.59 15.83
C ALA A 230 -6.72 0.19 15.38
N GLY A 231 -6.19 -0.62 16.29
CA GLY A 231 -5.75 -1.97 15.98
C GLY A 231 -4.26 -2.08 15.78
N LEU A 232 -3.82 -2.79 14.73
CA LEU A 232 -2.41 -3.02 14.45
C LEU A 232 -1.86 -2.00 13.46
N ASP A 233 -0.59 -1.62 13.59
CA ASP A 233 0.09 -0.74 12.65
C ASP A 233 0.51 -1.45 11.34
N GLY A 234 0.43 -2.79 11.30
CA GLY A 234 0.80 -3.59 10.15
C GLY A 234 2.28 -3.52 9.76
N LEU A 235 3.14 -3.04 10.67
CA LEU A 235 4.56 -2.75 10.48
C LEU A 235 4.81 -1.59 9.50
N GLY A 236 4.32 -1.66 8.26
CA GLY A 236 4.49 -0.60 7.25
C GLY A 236 3.80 0.71 7.63
N GLY A 237 2.72 0.65 8.39
CA GLY A 237 2.01 1.82 8.91
C GLY A 237 2.81 2.64 9.93
N GLN A 238 3.90 2.11 10.47
CA GLN A 238 4.77 2.83 11.41
C GLN A 238 5.33 4.14 10.85
N ASP A 239 5.36 4.31 9.55
CA ASP A 239 5.83 5.55 8.92
C ASP A 239 4.84 6.71 9.09
N PHE A 240 3.55 6.44 9.30
CA PHE A 240 2.52 7.48 9.40
C PHE A 240 1.55 7.32 10.57
N LEU A 241 1.35 6.11 11.13
CA LEU A 241 0.53 5.88 12.31
C LEU A 241 1.33 6.20 13.59
N ARG A 242 0.90 7.23 14.33
CA ARG A 242 1.51 7.67 15.58
C ARG A 242 0.52 7.50 16.72
N TYR A 243 0.78 6.50 17.58
CA TYR A 243 -0.09 6.20 18.73
C TYR A 243 -0.32 7.43 19.61
N GLY A 244 -1.59 7.74 19.89
CA GLY A 244 -2.01 8.87 20.72
C GLY A 244 -1.92 10.25 20.06
N GLN A 245 -1.30 10.36 18.87
CA GLN A 245 -1.24 11.58 18.08
C GLN A 245 -2.30 11.61 16.99
N ASN A 246 -2.25 10.67 16.04
CA ASN A 246 -3.15 10.59 14.89
C ASN A 246 -3.85 9.24 14.75
N SER A 247 -3.57 8.29 15.64
CA SER A 247 -4.14 6.94 15.63
C SER A 247 -4.10 6.33 17.03
N LEU A 248 -4.76 5.18 17.22
CA LEU A 248 -4.56 4.27 18.34
C LEU A 248 -4.11 2.88 17.83
N ALA A 249 -3.33 2.85 16.77
CA ALA A 249 -2.72 1.63 16.27
C ALA A 249 -1.49 1.26 17.11
N VAL A 250 -1.32 -0.02 17.37
CA VAL A 250 -0.20 -0.58 18.15
C VAL A 250 0.61 -1.57 17.30
N PRO A 251 1.87 -1.84 17.63
CA PRO A 251 2.63 -2.89 16.98
C PRO A 251 1.96 -4.27 17.16
N PRO A 252 2.11 -5.20 16.19
CA PRO A 252 1.54 -6.56 16.29
C PRO A 252 1.93 -7.31 17.57
N ALA A 253 3.13 -7.08 18.09
CA ALA A 253 3.58 -7.64 19.38
C ALA A 253 2.80 -7.12 20.60
N GLN A 254 1.94 -6.12 20.46
CA GLN A 254 1.11 -5.52 21.49
C GLN A 254 -0.40 -5.69 21.18
N MET A 255 -0.76 -6.75 20.47
CA MET A 255 -2.13 -7.01 20.01
C MET A 255 -3.15 -7.03 21.16
N GLU A 256 -2.74 -7.47 22.35
CA GLU A 256 -3.59 -7.52 23.54
C GLU A 256 -4.09 -6.14 24.00
N ARG A 257 -3.45 -5.06 23.56
CA ARG A 257 -3.86 -3.68 23.86
C ARG A 257 -4.97 -3.18 22.94
N VAL A 258 -5.24 -3.85 21.82
CA VAL A 258 -6.23 -3.40 20.84
C VAL A 258 -7.63 -3.21 21.46
N PRO A 259 -8.17 -4.10 22.34
CA PRO A 259 -9.47 -3.87 22.98
C PRO A 259 -9.53 -2.57 23.79
N GLU A 260 -8.46 -2.21 24.51
CA GLU A 260 -8.35 -0.94 25.24
C GLU A 260 -8.37 0.26 24.26
N THR A 261 -7.67 0.17 23.12
CA THR A 261 -7.65 1.27 22.14
C THR A 261 -9.02 1.53 21.53
N VAL A 262 -9.77 0.47 21.25
CA VAL A 262 -11.16 0.55 20.78
C VAL A 262 -12.07 1.16 21.83
N GLU A 263 -11.98 0.70 23.08
CA GLU A 263 -12.74 1.25 24.20
C GLU A 263 -12.53 2.77 24.33
N ARG A 264 -11.28 3.22 24.31
CA ARG A 264 -10.93 4.65 24.39
C ARG A 264 -11.55 5.48 23.27
N LEU A 265 -11.56 4.97 22.03
CA LEU A 265 -12.18 5.67 20.89
C LEU A 265 -13.70 5.77 21.06
N LEU A 266 -14.35 4.71 21.54
CA LEU A 266 -15.80 4.67 21.69
C LEU A 266 -16.29 5.47 22.92
N ALA A 267 -15.45 5.61 23.95
CA ALA A 267 -15.77 6.31 25.19
C ALA A 267 -15.43 7.80 25.19
N ASP A 268 -14.48 8.24 24.33
CA ASP A 268 -14.00 9.63 24.33
C ASP A 268 -14.15 10.28 22.94
N PRO A 269 -15.31 10.93 22.66
CA PRO A 269 -15.53 11.64 21.41
C PRO A 269 -14.55 12.81 21.17
N ALA A 270 -14.04 13.46 22.23
CA ALA A 270 -13.09 14.55 22.09
C ALA A 270 -11.72 14.04 21.63
N LEU A 271 -11.27 12.91 22.17
CA LEU A 271 -10.08 12.20 21.70
C LEU A 271 -10.26 11.79 20.24
N ALA A 272 -11.39 11.15 19.89
CA ALA A 272 -11.67 10.72 18.53
C ALA A 272 -11.64 11.89 17.53
N ALA A 273 -12.28 13.02 17.87
CA ALA A 273 -12.28 14.22 17.03
C ALA A 273 -10.87 14.84 16.87
N ARG A 274 -10.05 14.83 17.91
CA ARG A 274 -8.66 15.30 17.83
C ARG A 274 -7.84 14.39 16.94
N LEU A 275 -7.88 13.07 17.16
CA LEU A 275 -7.13 12.10 16.36
C LEU A 275 -7.55 12.14 14.87
N SER A 276 -8.84 12.34 14.59
CA SER A 276 -9.38 12.49 13.23
C SER A 276 -8.73 13.65 12.47
N ARG A 277 -8.62 14.83 13.10
CA ARG A 277 -7.96 15.99 12.46
C ARG A 277 -6.48 15.75 12.20
N GLU A 278 -5.75 15.22 13.16
CA GLU A 278 -4.32 14.90 13.03
C GLU A 278 -4.09 13.79 11.99
N ALA A 279 -5.00 12.81 11.91
CA ALA A 279 -4.97 11.77 10.89
C ALA A 279 -5.08 12.37 9.48
N ALA A 280 -6.09 13.20 9.24
CA ALA A 280 -6.30 13.84 7.94
C ALA A 280 -5.12 14.74 7.55
N GLN A 281 -4.56 15.51 8.50
CA GLN A 281 -3.36 16.31 8.26
C GLN A 281 -2.16 15.44 7.86
N THR A 282 -1.93 14.33 8.57
CA THR A 282 -0.84 13.39 8.26
C THR A 282 -1.00 12.80 6.86
N ALA A 283 -2.20 12.32 6.53
CA ALA A 283 -2.49 11.72 5.23
C ALA A 283 -2.32 12.70 4.06
N GLY A 284 -2.53 14.00 4.29
CA GLY A 284 -2.32 15.06 3.29
C GLY A 284 -0.90 15.21 2.77
N ALA A 285 0.09 14.58 3.40
CA ALA A 285 1.46 14.54 2.90
C ALA A 285 1.69 13.46 1.79
N TYR A 286 0.79 12.46 1.70
CA TYR A 286 0.93 11.32 0.81
C TYR A 286 0.17 11.51 -0.51
N THR A 287 0.47 12.59 -1.21
CA THR A 287 -0.19 12.97 -2.46
C THR A 287 0.50 12.39 -3.69
N HIS A 288 -0.24 12.24 -4.80
CA HIS A 288 0.32 11.88 -6.09
C HIS A 288 1.46 12.82 -6.51
N ALA A 289 1.31 14.13 -6.29
CA ALA A 289 2.35 15.11 -6.64
C ALA A 289 3.64 14.93 -5.82
N ALA A 290 3.54 14.57 -4.54
CA ALA A 290 4.72 14.28 -3.72
C ALA A 290 5.43 12.99 -4.18
N PHE A 291 4.66 11.95 -4.47
CA PHE A 291 5.14 10.70 -5.05
C PHE A 291 5.86 10.94 -6.38
N GLU A 292 5.24 11.68 -7.29
CA GLU A 292 5.79 12.00 -8.61
C GLU A 292 7.14 12.73 -8.49
N ARG A 293 7.22 13.80 -7.70
CA ARG A 293 8.49 14.53 -7.48
C ARG A 293 9.61 13.63 -6.92
N ALA A 294 9.27 12.77 -5.95
CA ALA A 294 10.26 11.87 -5.35
C ALA A 294 10.79 10.85 -6.37
N TRP A 295 9.90 10.30 -7.20
CA TRP A 295 10.29 9.37 -8.25
C TRP A 295 11.03 10.05 -9.39
N GLU A 296 10.67 11.28 -9.79
CA GLU A 296 11.42 12.04 -10.79
C GLU A 296 12.87 12.23 -10.33
N ALA A 297 13.08 12.72 -9.11
CA ALA A 297 14.43 12.92 -8.56
C ALA A 297 15.22 11.59 -8.49
N ARG A 298 14.55 10.48 -8.12
CA ARG A 298 15.19 9.16 -8.06
C ARG A 298 15.57 8.63 -9.44
N LEU A 299 14.69 8.78 -10.42
CA LEU A 299 14.93 8.34 -11.79
C LEU A 299 16.01 9.18 -12.46
N ASP A 300 16.07 10.48 -12.23
CA ASP A 300 17.15 11.33 -12.73
C ASP A 300 18.52 10.85 -12.22
N ALA A 301 18.61 10.55 -10.92
CA ALA A 301 19.86 10.03 -10.34
C ALA A 301 20.21 8.60 -10.81
N PHE A 302 19.20 7.81 -11.20
CA PHE A 302 19.41 6.44 -11.65
C PHE A 302 19.74 6.35 -13.16
N LEU A 303 19.19 7.26 -13.97
CA LEU A 303 19.34 7.27 -15.42
C LEU A 303 20.57 8.08 -15.89
N ALA A 304 21.11 8.96 -15.03
CA ALA A 304 22.34 9.69 -15.27
C ALA A 304 23.53 8.72 -15.36
#